data_d71a52164818871eba56639c7acc427c
#
_entry.id   d71a52164818871eba56639c7acc427c
#
_cell.length_a   1.000
_cell.length_b   1.000
_cell.length_c   1.000
_cell.angle_alpha   90.00
_cell.angle_beta   90.00
_cell.angle_gamma   90.00
#
_symmetry.space_group_name_H-M   'P 1'
#
loop_
_entity.id
_entity.type
_entity.pdbx_description
1 polymer ?
#
loop_
_entity_poly.entity_id
_entity_poly.type
_entity_poly.pdbx_seq_one_letter_code
_entity_poly.pdbx_strand_id
1 'polypeptide(L)' 'MEYRDVLAYYLEEKGMTPAELAHAIGSPRSTINALLKGRAKEPTLGKAKAIADALGVSLEEMARKTYEE' A
#
# COMPACT_ATOMS: atom_id res chain seq x y z
N MET A 1 1.11 2.59 -13.29
CA MET A 1 2.10 2.90 -12.23
C MET A 1 2.46 1.61 -11.50
N GLU A 2 3.64 1.55 -10.91
CA GLU A 2 3.97 0.40 -10.08
C GLU A 2 3.30 0.54 -8.72
N TYR A 3 3.08 -0.59 -8.06
CA TYR A 3 2.41 -0.59 -6.76
C TYR A 3 3.11 0.32 -5.74
N ARG A 4 4.46 0.32 -5.74
CA ARG A 4 5.22 1.17 -4.81
C ARG A 4 4.87 2.65 -4.97
N ASP A 5 4.63 3.08 -6.22
CA ASP A 5 4.31 4.47 -6.51
C ASP A 5 2.90 4.81 -6.03
N VAL A 6 1.96 3.89 -6.24
CA VAL A 6 0.58 4.05 -5.79
C VAL A 6 0.52 4.09 -4.26
N LEU A 7 1.26 3.19 -3.62
CA LEU A 7 1.31 3.14 -2.17
C LEU A 7 1.89 4.43 -1.58
N ALA A 8 3.01 4.90 -2.13
CA ALA A 8 3.64 6.13 -1.68
C ALA A 8 2.69 7.33 -1.85
N TYR A 9 2.00 7.37 -2.98
CA TYR A 9 1.04 8.43 -3.26
C TYR A 9 -0.05 8.49 -2.19
N TYR A 10 -0.66 7.35 -1.87
CA TYR A 10 -1.74 7.35 -0.90
C TYR A 10 -1.28 7.57 0.53
N LEU A 11 -0.08 7.11 0.88
CA LEU A 11 0.48 7.41 2.20
C LEU A 11 0.62 8.91 2.38
N GLU A 12 1.15 9.60 1.37
CA GLU A 12 1.29 11.06 1.43
C GLU A 12 -0.07 11.75 1.45
N GLU A 13 -0.97 11.31 0.56
CA GLU A 13 -2.30 11.89 0.45
C GLU A 13 -3.08 11.80 1.76
N LYS A 14 -2.92 10.70 2.49
CA LYS A 14 -3.64 10.48 3.74
C LYS A 14 -2.85 10.92 4.96
N GLY A 15 -1.64 11.44 4.79
CA GLY A 15 -0.80 11.88 5.90
C GLY A 15 -0.41 10.75 6.82
N MET A 16 -0.19 9.56 6.27
CA MET A 16 0.13 8.37 7.06
C MET A 16 1.57 7.94 6.79
N THR A 17 2.29 7.57 7.87
CA THR A 17 3.65 7.07 7.72
C THR A 17 3.62 5.57 7.44
N PRO A 18 4.71 5.02 6.85
CA PRO A 18 4.80 3.57 6.67
C PRO A 18 4.65 2.79 7.98
N ALA A 19 5.18 3.31 9.07
CA ALA A 19 5.05 2.66 10.39
C ALA A 19 3.60 2.63 10.85
N GLU A 20 2.88 3.71 10.64
CA GLU A 20 1.46 3.78 10.99
C GLU A 20 0.64 2.79 10.17
N LEU A 21 0.93 2.68 8.89
CA LEU A 21 0.24 1.72 8.03
C LEU A 21 0.53 0.29 8.47
N ALA A 22 1.80 -0.03 8.75
CA ALA A 22 2.19 -1.36 9.21
C ALA A 22 1.43 -1.73 10.50
N HIS A 23 1.35 -0.79 11.43
CA HIS A 23 0.63 -1.00 12.67
C HIS A 23 -0.85 -1.24 12.41
N ALA A 24 -1.45 -0.44 11.53
CA ALA A 24 -2.89 -0.52 11.23
C ALA A 24 -3.27 -1.88 10.64
N ILE A 25 -2.39 -2.49 9.84
CA ILE A 25 -2.69 -3.78 9.20
C ILE A 25 -2.12 -4.97 9.98
N GLY A 26 -1.49 -4.71 11.12
CA GLY A 26 -0.94 -5.78 11.94
C GLY A 26 0.26 -6.49 11.32
N SER A 27 1.06 -5.79 10.54
CA SER A 27 2.22 -6.35 9.87
C SER A 27 3.51 -5.67 10.31
N PRO A 28 4.67 -6.36 10.17
CA PRO A 28 5.95 -5.71 10.46
C PRO A 28 6.20 -4.55 9.50
N ARG A 29 6.90 -3.53 10.01
CA ARG A 29 7.25 -2.37 9.16
C ARG A 29 8.07 -2.81 7.94
N SER A 30 8.87 -3.86 8.08
CA SER A 30 9.68 -4.36 6.97
C SER A 30 8.84 -4.77 5.77
N THR A 31 7.61 -5.25 5.99
CA THR A 31 6.70 -5.61 4.90
C THR A 31 6.34 -4.37 4.08
N ILE A 32 6.01 -3.28 4.75
CA ILE A 32 5.65 -2.03 4.06
C ILE A 32 6.88 -1.43 3.38
N ASN A 33 8.03 -1.46 4.06
CA ASN A 33 9.27 -0.94 3.47
C ASN A 33 9.67 -1.72 2.21
N ALA A 34 9.50 -3.04 2.23
CA ALA A 34 9.80 -3.87 1.06
C ALA A 34 8.93 -3.46 -0.14
N LEU A 35 7.65 -3.18 0.11
CA LEU A 35 6.76 -2.72 -0.94
C LEU A 35 7.17 -1.35 -1.47
N LEU A 36 7.47 -0.42 -0.57
CA LEU A 36 7.85 0.94 -0.96
C LEU A 36 9.18 1.00 -1.71
N LYS A 37 10.09 0.10 -1.39
CA LYS A 37 11.40 0.06 -2.07
C LYS A 37 11.38 -0.79 -3.33
N GLY A 38 10.27 -1.45 -3.61
CA GLY A 38 10.14 -2.27 -4.81
C GLY A 38 10.79 -3.64 -4.71
N ARG A 39 11.24 -4.04 -3.51
CA ARG A 39 11.78 -5.39 -3.32
C ARG A 39 10.68 -6.43 -3.38
N ALA A 40 9.48 -6.09 -2.88
CA ALA A 40 8.28 -6.86 -3.08
C ALA A 40 7.46 -6.10 -4.10
N LYS A 41 7.19 -6.71 -5.24
CA LYS A 41 6.52 -6.02 -6.35
C LYS A 41 5.07 -5.69 -6.03
N GLU A 42 4.38 -6.63 -5.43
CA GLU A 42 2.97 -6.47 -5.06
C GLU A 42 2.73 -7.23 -3.76
N PRO A 43 1.77 -6.78 -2.94
CA PRO A 43 1.38 -7.55 -1.77
C PRO A 43 0.48 -8.70 -2.17
N THR A 44 0.30 -9.66 -1.27
CA THR A 44 -0.72 -10.68 -1.44
C THR A 44 -2.09 -9.99 -1.45
N LEU A 45 -3.11 -10.70 -1.96
CA LEU A 45 -4.44 -10.12 -2.05
C LEU A 45 -4.97 -9.70 -0.69
N GLY A 46 -4.80 -10.54 0.33
CA GLY A 46 -5.24 -10.20 1.68
C GLY A 46 -4.55 -8.96 2.22
N LYS A 47 -3.24 -8.85 2.00
CA LYS A 47 -2.47 -7.68 2.41
C LYS A 47 -2.93 -6.44 1.66
N ALA A 48 -3.14 -6.57 0.35
CA ALA A 48 -3.59 -5.47 -0.48
C ALA A 48 -4.93 -4.92 0.00
N LYS A 49 -5.85 -5.83 0.37
CA LYS A 49 -7.15 -5.42 0.89
C LYS A 49 -7.00 -4.68 2.21
N ALA A 50 -6.16 -5.19 3.12
CA ALA A 50 -5.93 -4.56 4.40
C ALA A 50 -5.31 -3.18 4.24
N ILE A 51 -4.36 -3.04 3.31
CA ILE A 51 -3.71 -1.76 3.03
C ILE A 51 -4.72 -0.75 2.51
N ALA A 52 -5.54 -1.15 1.55
CA ALA A 52 -6.55 -0.27 0.98
C ALA A 52 -7.54 0.20 2.06
N ASP A 53 -8.00 -0.74 2.91
CA ASP A 53 -8.91 -0.40 3.99
C ASP A 53 -8.28 0.59 4.96
N ALA A 54 -7.01 0.38 5.33
CA ALA A 54 -6.31 1.27 6.26
C ALA A 54 -6.12 2.67 5.66
N LEU A 55 -5.92 2.75 4.35
CA LEU A 55 -5.77 4.02 3.66
C LEU A 55 -7.11 4.69 3.36
N GLY A 56 -8.21 3.98 3.56
CA GLY A 56 -9.53 4.53 3.29
C GLY A 56 -9.87 4.64 1.81
N VAL A 57 -9.25 3.79 0.99
CA VAL A 57 -9.55 3.74 -0.45
C VAL A 57 -9.97 2.33 -0.82
N SER A 58 -10.63 2.17 -1.96
CA SER A 58 -11.05 0.84 -2.38
C SER A 58 -9.87 0.09 -2.99
N LEU A 59 -9.90 -1.24 -2.82
CA LEU A 59 -8.90 -2.09 -3.44
C LEU A 59 -8.93 -1.91 -4.97
N GLU A 60 -10.14 -1.77 -5.51
CA GLU A 60 -10.33 -1.58 -6.95
C GLU A 60 -9.66 -0.29 -7.44
N GLU A 61 -9.77 0.78 -6.67
CA GLU A 61 -9.13 2.05 -7.05
C GLU A 61 -7.62 1.92 -7.10
N MET A 62 -7.03 1.26 -6.10
CA MET A 62 -5.59 1.05 -6.08
C MET A 62 -5.15 0.16 -7.23
N ALA A 63 -5.92 -0.90 -7.52
CA ALA A 63 -5.63 -1.80 -8.62
C ALA A 63 -5.70 -1.06 -9.97
N ARG A 64 -6.69 -0.20 -10.14
CA ARG A 64 -6.85 0.55 -11.37
C ARG A 64 -5.64 1.45 -11.60
N LYS A 65 -5.19 2.15 -10.57
CA LYS A 65 -4.01 3.03 -10.70
C LYS A 65 -2.75 2.22 -10.99
N THR A 66 -2.66 1.01 -10.45
CA THR A 66 -1.49 0.17 -10.66
C THR A 66 -1.44 -0.40 -12.07
N TYR A 67 -2.59 -0.86 -12.58
CA TYR A 67 -2.61 -1.63 -13.83
C TYR A 67 -3.19 -0.89 -15.03
N GLU A 68 -3.96 0.17 -14.81
CA GLU A 68 -4.67 0.84 -15.90
C GLU A 68 -4.25 2.28 -16.15
N GLU A 69 -3.44 2.83 -15.26
CA GLU A 69 -2.95 4.21 -15.43
C GLU A 69 -1.41 4.28 -15.57
#